data_a8ef14abedae80535490aea066a103ef
#
_entry.id   a8ef14abedae80535490aea066a103ef
#
_cell.length_a   1.000
_cell.length_b   1.000
_cell.length_c   1.000
_cell.angle_alpha   90.00
_cell.angle_beta   90.00
_cell.angle_gamma   90.00
#
_symmetry.space_group_name_H-M   'P 1'
#
loop_
_entity.id
_entity.type
_entity.pdbx_description
1 polymer ?
#
loop_
_entity_poly.entity_id
_entity_poly.type
_entity_poly.pdbx_seq_one_letter_code
_entity_poly.pdbx_strand_id
1 'polypeptide(L)'
;MKSKNNVFKIFTAMAVAVLMIMSAIPFASAATNNNLLDTAKKVSITTKCAKPGYTFTVYKVAELKTTENPYQTGYTSLVPSISEDILRGKSSVVLAALDGIATMPSTASVVGTFTTSATSVTKTFSGLAQGMYYIKATNYPAGVKSVTNSVIALPYYNNGWVYTYKAIDLATK
;
A
#
# COMPACT_ATOMS: atom_id res chain seq x y z
N MET A 1 23.89 -49.39 -53.20
CA MET A 1 23.55 -49.46 -51.77
C MET A 1 24.39 -48.48 -50.91
N LYS A 2 24.42 -47.19 -51.19
CA LYS A 2 25.25 -46.21 -50.45
C LYS A 2 24.47 -44.98 -49.88
N SER A 3 23.14 -45.00 -50.01
CA SER A 3 22.34 -43.80 -49.63
C SER A 3 21.69 -43.84 -48.21
N LYS A 4 21.54 -45.02 -47.61
CA LYS A 4 20.88 -45.10 -46.30
C LYS A 4 21.71 -44.65 -45.09
N ASN A 5 23.02 -44.73 -45.19
CA ASN A 5 23.89 -44.37 -44.04
C ASN A 5 24.08 -42.86 -43.84
N ASN A 6 23.89 -42.06 -44.91
CA ASN A 6 24.06 -40.61 -44.79
C ASN A 6 22.84 -39.92 -44.16
N VAL A 7 21.64 -40.46 -44.40
CA VAL A 7 20.41 -39.91 -43.79
C VAL A 7 20.42 -40.15 -42.29
N PHE A 8 20.87 -41.32 -41.83
CA PHE A 8 20.94 -41.63 -40.41
C PHE A 8 21.96 -40.75 -39.66
N LYS A 9 23.12 -40.45 -40.32
CA LYS A 9 24.12 -39.54 -39.73
C LYS A 9 23.64 -38.10 -39.65
N ILE A 10 22.83 -37.65 -40.62
CA ILE A 10 22.24 -36.32 -40.61
C ILE A 10 21.19 -36.20 -39.51
N PHE A 11 20.34 -37.23 -39.31
CA PHE A 11 19.35 -37.24 -38.22
C PHE A 11 20.02 -37.27 -36.83
N THR A 12 21.10 -38.02 -36.66
CA THR A 12 21.83 -38.07 -35.38
C THR A 12 22.53 -36.75 -35.08
N ALA A 13 23.09 -36.09 -36.08
CA ALA A 13 23.72 -34.77 -35.94
C ALA A 13 22.69 -33.68 -35.62
N MET A 14 21.49 -33.72 -36.25
CA MET A 14 20.41 -32.81 -35.96
C MET A 14 19.82 -33.01 -34.55
N ALA A 15 19.64 -34.26 -34.11
CA ALA A 15 19.15 -34.56 -32.79
C ALA A 15 20.13 -34.10 -31.69
N VAL A 16 21.42 -34.22 -31.88
CA VAL A 16 22.43 -33.75 -30.93
C VAL A 16 22.50 -32.22 -30.94
N ALA A 17 22.37 -31.57 -32.09
CA ALA A 17 22.32 -30.11 -32.16
C ALA A 17 21.07 -29.51 -31.47
N VAL A 18 19.93 -30.18 -31.60
CA VAL A 18 18.68 -29.76 -30.89
C VAL A 18 18.81 -29.96 -29.39
N LEU A 19 19.44 -31.05 -28.91
CA LEU A 19 19.71 -31.23 -27.48
C LEU A 19 20.68 -30.19 -26.90
N MET A 20 21.70 -29.78 -27.68
CA MET A 20 22.65 -28.74 -27.26
C MET A 20 22.02 -27.35 -27.22
N ILE A 21 21.05 -27.06 -28.08
CA ILE A 21 20.32 -25.78 -28.04
C ILE A 21 19.38 -25.71 -26.80
N MET A 22 18.83 -26.84 -26.35
CA MET A 22 18.01 -26.88 -25.14
C MET A 22 18.84 -26.77 -23.85
N SER A 23 20.13 -27.11 -23.85
CA SER A 23 20.99 -26.95 -22.68
C SER A 23 21.64 -25.57 -22.57
N ALA A 24 21.50 -24.73 -23.59
CA ALA A 24 22.01 -23.35 -23.63
C ALA A 24 20.92 -22.29 -23.48
N ILE A 25 19.69 -22.67 -23.11
CA ILE A 25 18.76 -21.69 -22.60
C ILE A 25 19.32 -21.34 -21.22
N PRO A 26 19.92 -20.15 -21.02
CA PRO A 26 20.17 -19.70 -19.66
C PRO A 26 18.79 -19.76 -19.01
N PHE A 27 18.63 -20.57 -17.95
CA PHE A 27 17.56 -20.33 -17.03
C PHE A 27 17.72 -18.85 -16.67
N ALA A 28 16.91 -17.99 -17.30
CA ALA A 28 16.83 -16.61 -16.87
C ALA A 28 16.63 -16.75 -15.36
N SER A 29 17.64 -16.36 -14.60
CA SER A 29 17.52 -16.22 -13.15
C SER A 29 16.18 -15.58 -12.99
N ALA A 30 15.25 -16.27 -12.35
CA ALA A 30 13.94 -15.70 -12.09
C ALA A 30 14.27 -14.32 -11.55
N ALA A 31 14.01 -13.30 -12.37
CA ALA A 31 14.23 -11.92 -11.94
C ALA A 31 13.51 -11.88 -10.62
N THR A 32 14.25 -11.68 -9.55
CA THR A 32 13.69 -11.60 -8.20
C THR A 32 12.61 -10.56 -8.35
N ASN A 33 11.36 -11.01 -8.32
CA ASN A 33 10.20 -10.14 -8.53
C ASN A 33 10.19 -9.21 -7.33
N ASN A 34 10.92 -8.09 -7.44
CA ASN A 34 10.93 -7.00 -6.46
C ASN A 34 9.53 -6.37 -6.28
N ASN A 35 8.53 -6.94 -6.96
CA ASN A 35 7.13 -6.57 -6.90
C ASN A 35 6.32 -7.34 -5.86
N LEU A 36 6.94 -8.28 -5.12
CA LEU A 36 6.24 -8.96 -4.04
C LEU A 36 6.05 -8.00 -2.86
N LEU A 37 4.86 -8.04 -2.29
CA LEU A 37 4.55 -7.30 -1.08
C LEU A 37 5.37 -7.83 0.10
N ASP A 38 6.23 -6.98 0.67
CA ASP A 38 6.93 -7.29 1.93
C ASP A 38 6.01 -6.97 3.12
N THR A 39 5.35 -7.98 3.66
CA THR A 39 4.40 -7.85 4.76
C THR A 39 5.06 -7.56 6.12
N ALA A 40 6.37 -7.78 6.27
CA ALA A 40 7.12 -7.50 7.48
C ALA A 40 7.54 -6.02 7.57
N LYS A 41 7.61 -5.33 6.42
CA LYS A 41 8.09 -3.96 6.34
C LYS A 41 7.14 -2.99 7.04
N LYS A 42 7.71 -2.13 7.90
CA LYS A 42 6.95 -1.07 8.55
C LYS A 42 6.66 0.08 7.59
N VAL A 43 5.57 0.80 7.85
CA VAL A 43 5.16 1.95 7.05
C VAL A 43 5.31 3.26 7.82
N SER A 44 5.31 4.37 7.10
CA SER A 44 5.36 5.70 7.69
C SER A 44 4.44 6.69 6.96
N ILE A 45 3.88 7.62 7.73
CA ILE A 45 2.97 8.67 7.25
C ILE A 45 3.51 10.00 7.71
N THR A 46 3.74 10.92 6.78
CA THR A 46 4.04 12.31 7.11
C THR A 46 2.82 13.17 6.83
N THR A 47 2.34 13.88 7.84
CA THR A 47 1.24 14.85 7.74
C THR A 47 1.81 16.26 7.71
N LYS A 48 1.12 17.18 7.05
CA LYS A 48 1.47 18.60 6.98
C LYS A 48 0.21 19.44 7.09
N CYS A 49 0.25 20.52 7.87
CA CYS A 49 -0.75 21.57 7.85
C CYS A 49 -0.06 22.90 8.16
N ALA A 50 -0.07 23.82 7.18
CA ALA A 50 0.65 25.08 7.28
C ALA A 50 0.01 26.09 8.24
N LYS A 51 -1.21 25.83 8.72
CA LYS A 51 -1.92 26.73 9.64
C LYS A 51 -1.78 26.23 11.08
N PRO A 52 -1.50 27.09 12.05
CA PRO A 52 -1.40 26.72 13.46
C PRO A 52 -2.77 26.49 14.11
N GLY A 53 -2.77 25.76 15.24
CA GLY A 53 -3.97 25.55 16.08
C GLY A 53 -4.86 24.41 15.65
N TYR A 54 -4.45 23.58 14.69
CA TYR A 54 -5.18 22.39 14.27
C TYR A 54 -4.67 21.16 15.00
N THR A 55 -5.56 20.32 15.46
CA THR A 55 -5.20 19.01 16.03
C THR A 55 -5.76 17.90 15.15
N PHE A 56 -4.89 17.00 14.74
CA PHE A 56 -5.23 15.82 13.97
C PHE A 56 -4.93 14.57 14.77
N THR A 57 -5.85 13.62 14.75
CA THR A 57 -5.64 12.30 15.31
C THR A 57 -5.57 11.28 14.17
N VAL A 58 -4.56 10.43 14.22
CA VAL A 58 -4.36 9.34 13.26
C VAL A 58 -4.89 8.05 13.87
N TYR A 59 -5.83 7.42 13.18
CA TYR A 59 -6.42 6.13 13.56
C TYR A 59 -5.98 5.06 12.56
N LYS A 60 -5.64 3.88 13.05
CA LYS A 60 -5.58 2.69 12.20
C LYS A 60 -6.98 2.11 12.13
N VAL A 61 -7.58 2.12 10.94
CA VAL A 61 -8.99 1.75 10.71
C VAL A 61 -9.15 0.40 10.02
N ALA A 62 -8.07 -0.14 9.45
CA ALA A 62 -8.06 -1.49 8.92
C ALA A 62 -6.66 -2.10 8.97
N GLU A 63 -6.60 -3.42 9.09
CA GLU A 63 -5.38 -4.20 8.98
C GLU A 63 -5.20 -4.70 7.56
N LEU A 64 -3.95 -4.78 7.12
CA LEU A 64 -3.65 -5.45 5.87
C LEU A 64 -3.96 -6.94 6.03
N LYS A 65 -4.81 -7.46 5.16
CA LYS A 65 -5.08 -8.87 5.02
C LYS A 65 -4.13 -9.44 3.97
N THR A 66 -3.22 -10.30 4.39
CA THR A 66 -2.39 -11.06 3.45
C THR A 66 -3.30 -12.01 2.70
N THR A 67 -3.45 -11.80 1.40
CA THR A 67 -4.14 -12.72 0.51
C THR A 67 -3.10 -13.66 -0.11
N GLU A 68 -3.54 -14.79 -0.66
CA GLU A 68 -2.68 -15.69 -1.44
C GLU A 68 -2.10 -15.00 -2.69
N ASN A 69 -2.66 -13.85 -3.07
CA ASN A 69 -2.19 -13.05 -4.18
C ASN A 69 -1.27 -11.92 -3.67
N PRO A 70 0.06 -12.03 -3.84
CA PRO A 70 1.02 -11.03 -3.36
C PRO A 70 0.95 -9.69 -4.10
N TYR A 71 0.11 -9.58 -5.13
CA TYR A 71 -0.10 -8.35 -5.92
C TYR A 71 -1.37 -7.59 -5.52
N GLN A 72 -2.19 -8.15 -4.63
CA GLN A 72 -3.42 -7.51 -4.18
C GLN A 72 -3.41 -7.31 -2.68
N THR A 73 -3.82 -6.12 -2.24
CA THR A 73 -4.06 -5.82 -0.84
C THR A 73 -5.54 -5.97 -0.52
N GLY A 74 -5.86 -6.82 0.44
CA GLY A 74 -7.14 -6.84 1.13
C GLY A 74 -7.00 -6.18 2.49
N TYR A 75 -8.12 -5.80 3.09
CA TYR A 75 -8.14 -5.18 4.40
C TYR A 75 -9.21 -5.82 5.27
N THR A 76 -8.87 -6.08 6.53
CA THR A 76 -9.85 -6.43 7.58
C THR A 76 -10.19 -5.16 8.34
N SER A 77 -11.48 -4.82 8.38
CA SER A 77 -11.94 -3.61 9.05
C SER A 77 -11.74 -3.69 10.57
N LEU A 78 -11.22 -2.62 11.14
CA LEU A 78 -11.20 -2.37 12.59
C LEU A 78 -12.38 -1.48 13.01
N VAL A 79 -13.23 -1.09 12.06
CA VAL A 79 -14.43 -0.28 12.29
C VAL A 79 -15.64 -1.13 11.93
N PRO A 80 -16.39 -1.67 12.91
CA PRO A 80 -17.45 -2.66 12.65
C PRO A 80 -18.54 -2.20 11.68
N SER A 81 -18.79 -0.90 11.59
CA SER A 81 -19.79 -0.31 10.68
C SER A 81 -19.27 -0.17 9.23
N ILE A 82 -18.02 -0.46 8.95
CA ILE A 82 -17.41 -0.36 7.62
C ILE A 82 -17.06 -1.76 7.13
N SER A 83 -17.71 -2.21 6.06
CA SER A 83 -17.46 -3.51 5.46
C SER A 83 -16.12 -3.53 4.68
N GLU A 84 -15.56 -4.72 4.47
CA GLU A 84 -14.38 -4.90 3.63
C GLU A 84 -14.61 -4.44 2.19
N ASP A 85 -15.84 -4.52 1.67
CA ASP A 85 -16.17 -4.04 0.33
C ASP A 85 -16.07 -2.51 0.22
N ILE A 86 -16.47 -1.79 1.27
CA ILE A 86 -16.25 -0.33 1.34
C ILE A 86 -14.76 -0.03 1.32
N LEU A 87 -13.95 -0.76 2.10
CA LEU A 87 -12.49 -0.56 2.18
C LEU A 87 -11.77 -0.82 0.85
N ARG A 88 -12.32 -1.66 -0.03
CA ARG A 88 -11.83 -1.90 -1.39
C ARG A 88 -12.25 -0.83 -2.39
N GLY A 89 -13.16 0.03 -2.02
CA GLY A 89 -13.70 1.09 -2.87
C GLY A 89 -12.71 2.24 -3.10
N LYS A 90 -13.18 3.24 -3.82
CA LYS A 90 -12.41 4.47 -4.03
C LYS A 90 -12.18 5.17 -2.68
N SER A 91 -11.03 5.82 -2.52
CA SER A 91 -10.67 6.55 -1.29
C SER A 91 -11.73 7.56 -0.85
N SER A 92 -12.45 8.18 -1.80
CA SER A 92 -13.56 9.09 -1.48
C SER A 92 -14.75 8.40 -0.81
N VAL A 93 -15.04 7.15 -1.20
CA VAL A 93 -16.12 6.35 -0.59
C VAL A 93 -15.74 5.93 0.82
N VAL A 94 -14.51 5.46 0.99
CA VAL A 94 -13.96 5.10 2.32
C VAL A 94 -13.94 6.30 3.24
N LEU A 95 -13.48 7.44 2.73
CA LEU A 95 -13.42 8.69 3.50
C LEU A 95 -14.83 9.14 3.94
N ALA A 96 -15.80 9.15 3.03
CA ALA A 96 -17.18 9.52 3.37
C ALA A 96 -17.79 8.60 4.43
N ALA A 97 -17.52 7.29 4.35
CA ALA A 97 -17.98 6.33 5.35
C ALA A 97 -17.34 6.58 6.73
N LEU A 98 -16.04 6.90 6.78
CA LEU A 98 -15.31 7.22 8.02
C LEU A 98 -15.73 8.56 8.58
N ASP A 99 -15.98 9.57 7.75
CA ASP A 99 -16.46 10.90 8.17
C ASP A 99 -17.86 10.85 8.78
N GLY A 100 -18.68 9.88 8.37
CA GLY A 100 -20.00 9.61 8.94
C GLY A 100 -19.96 9.05 10.37
N ILE A 101 -18.79 8.64 10.88
CA ILE A 101 -18.66 8.06 12.23
C ILE A 101 -18.44 9.17 13.24
N ALA A 102 -19.45 9.38 14.11
CA ALA A 102 -19.37 10.40 15.15
C ALA A 102 -18.24 10.12 16.15
N THR A 103 -18.15 8.88 16.64
CA THR A 103 -17.13 8.43 17.60
C THR A 103 -16.43 7.19 17.05
N MET A 104 -15.11 7.27 16.87
CA MET A 104 -14.32 6.13 16.44
C MET A 104 -14.36 5.02 17.48
N PRO A 105 -14.62 3.75 17.07
CA PRO A 105 -14.66 2.64 18.00
C PRO A 105 -13.27 2.35 18.60
N SER A 106 -13.24 1.75 19.78
CA SER A 106 -11.98 1.37 20.45
C SER A 106 -11.13 0.37 19.67
N THR A 107 -11.75 -0.38 18.77
CA THR A 107 -11.06 -1.30 17.84
C THR A 107 -10.23 -0.56 16.79
N ALA A 108 -10.59 0.67 16.42
CA ALA A 108 -9.77 1.56 15.60
C ALA A 108 -8.72 2.23 16.50
N SER A 109 -7.50 1.69 16.49
CA SER A 109 -6.45 2.14 17.39
C SER A 109 -5.93 3.54 17.04
N VAL A 110 -5.78 4.40 18.07
CA VAL A 110 -5.12 5.69 17.94
C VAL A 110 -3.62 5.45 17.77
N VAL A 111 -3.08 5.87 16.63
CA VAL A 111 -1.65 5.82 16.33
C VAL A 111 -0.92 6.99 16.99
N GLY A 112 -1.55 8.15 17.00
CA GLY A 112 -1.02 9.34 17.63
C GLY A 112 -1.78 10.60 17.24
N THR A 113 -1.41 11.69 17.87
CA THR A 113 -2.01 13.01 17.68
C THR A 113 -0.94 14.02 17.31
N PHE A 114 -1.29 14.99 16.50
CA PHE A 114 -0.43 16.08 16.08
C PHE A 114 -1.17 17.39 16.15
N THR A 115 -0.64 18.35 16.91
CA THR A 115 -1.15 19.73 16.96
C THR A 115 -0.18 20.67 16.26
N THR A 116 -0.69 21.42 15.31
CA THR A 116 0.11 22.37 14.54
C THR A 116 0.38 23.65 15.33
N SER A 117 1.55 24.21 15.16
CA SER A 117 1.95 25.51 15.71
C SER A 117 2.63 26.36 14.62
N ALA A 118 3.00 27.59 14.95
CA ALA A 118 3.72 28.45 14.02
C ALA A 118 5.07 27.86 13.56
N THR A 119 5.69 27.01 14.39
CA THR A 119 6.98 26.38 14.13
C THR A 119 6.91 24.88 13.84
N SER A 120 5.75 24.25 14.06
CA SER A 120 5.55 22.81 13.86
C SER A 120 4.37 22.57 12.93
N VAL A 121 4.66 22.46 11.65
CA VAL A 121 3.67 22.29 10.57
C VAL A 121 3.62 20.87 10.01
N THR A 122 4.57 20.01 10.40
CA THR A 122 4.67 18.62 9.94
C THR A 122 4.87 17.65 11.08
N LYS A 123 4.33 16.44 10.95
CA LYS A 123 4.57 15.31 11.86
C LYS A 123 4.70 14.02 11.06
N THR A 124 5.74 13.25 11.36
CA THR A 124 5.91 11.90 10.83
C THR A 124 5.56 10.87 11.89
N PHE A 125 4.71 9.94 11.53
CA PHE A 125 4.39 8.72 12.27
C PHE A 125 5.11 7.57 11.59
N SER A 126 6.05 6.93 12.25
CA SER A 126 6.91 5.87 11.69
C SER A 126 6.79 4.58 12.48
N GLY A 127 7.31 3.49 11.90
CA GLY A 127 7.28 2.18 12.56
C GLY A 127 5.90 1.54 12.61
N LEU A 128 4.96 2.01 11.77
CA LEU A 128 3.58 1.57 11.80
C LEU A 128 3.42 0.19 11.14
N ALA A 129 2.45 -0.59 11.59
CA ALA A 129 2.04 -1.80 10.90
C ALA A 129 1.34 -1.43 9.58
N GLN A 130 1.39 -2.32 8.60
CA GLN A 130 0.67 -2.13 7.33
C GLN A 130 -0.84 -2.13 7.56
N GLY A 131 -1.56 -1.33 6.78
CA GLY A 131 -3.00 -1.19 6.92
C GLY A 131 -3.55 0.11 6.35
N MET A 132 -4.76 0.44 6.75
CA MET A 132 -5.42 1.69 6.35
C MET A 132 -5.51 2.65 7.53
N TYR A 133 -5.23 3.90 7.27
CA TYR A 133 -5.14 4.95 8.27
C TYR A 133 -6.09 6.09 7.93
N TYR A 134 -6.82 6.55 8.93
CA TYR A 134 -7.70 7.70 8.85
C TYR A 134 -7.13 8.85 9.68
N ILE A 135 -6.97 10.01 9.06
CA ILE A 135 -6.47 11.21 9.68
C ILE A 135 -7.64 12.16 9.84
N LYS A 136 -8.08 12.33 11.08
CA LYS A 136 -9.25 13.15 11.45
C LYS A 136 -8.81 14.43 12.13
N ALA A 137 -9.33 15.58 11.70
CA ALA A 137 -9.24 16.81 12.46
C ALA A 137 -10.14 16.68 13.69
N THR A 138 -9.54 16.74 14.88
CA THR A 138 -10.22 16.57 16.16
C THR A 138 -10.38 17.89 16.91
N ASN A 139 -9.60 18.91 16.53
CA ASN A 139 -9.76 20.27 17.00
C ASN A 139 -9.26 21.26 15.94
N TYR A 140 -9.86 22.43 15.86
CA TYR A 140 -9.46 23.52 14.95
C TYR A 140 -9.92 24.87 15.49
N PRO A 141 -9.29 25.99 15.05
CA PRO A 141 -9.59 27.33 15.53
C PRO A 141 -11.04 27.75 15.31
N ALA A 142 -11.55 28.59 16.19
CA ALA A 142 -12.87 29.18 16.03
C ALA A 142 -13.02 29.90 14.70
N GLY A 143 -14.18 29.77 14.06
CA GLY A 143 -14.47 30.36 12.74
C GLY A 143 -14.11 29.45 11.56
N VAL A 144 -13.39 28.34 11.75
CA VAL A 144 -13.17 27.31 10.73
C VAL A 144 -14.44 26.48 10.59
N LYS A 145 -15.04 26.47 9.38
CA LYS A 145 -16.29 25.75 9.13
C LYS A 145 -16.09 24.24 8.94
N SER A 146 -15.00 23.85 8.30
CA SER A 146 -14.67 22.44 8.05
C SER A 146 -13.19 22.24 7.82
N VAL A 147 -12.72 21.05 8.08
CA VAL A 147 -11.35 20.61 7.79
C VAL A 147 -11.42 19.31 6.98
N THR A 148 -10.60 19.18 5.98
CA THR A 148 -10.56 17.96 5.16
C THR A 148 -9.83 16.86 5.94
N ASN A 149 -10.53 15.76 6.21
CA ASN A 149 -9.93 14.53 6.71
C ASN A 149 -9.29 13.76 5.54
N SER A 150 -8.48 12.75 5.84
CA SER A 150 -7.81 11.95 4.83
C SER A 150 -7.77 10.48 5.19
N VAL A 151 -7.82 9.62 4.18
CA VAL A 151 -7.61 8.19 4.34
C VAL A 151 -6.45 7.73 3.45
N ILE A 152 -5.60 6.86 4.00
CA ILE A 152 -4.41 6.36 3.34
C ILE A 152 -4.30 4.87 3.58
N ALA A 153 -4.11 4.12 2.51
CA ALA A 153 -3.75 2.71 2.56
C ALA A 153 -2.23 2.57 2.36
N LEU A 154 -1.56 1.85 3.24
CA LEU A 154 -0.13 1.56 3.13
C LEU A 154 0.16 0.08 3.42
N PRO A 155 0.98 -0.55 2.56
CA PRO A 155 1.56 0.01 1.35
C PRO A 155 0.55 0.16 0.23
N TYR A 156 0.88 0.96 -0.78
CA TYR A 156 0.16 1.01 -2.05
C TYR A 156 1.12 0.74 -3.22
N TYR A 157 0.58 0.31 -4.35
CA TYR A 157 1.39 -0.01 -5.53
C TYR A 157 1.45 1.18 -6.50
N ASN A 158 2.67 1.62 -6.82
CA ASN A 158 2.96 2.64 -7.83
C ASN A 158 4.33 2.35 -8.45
N ASN A 159 4.37 1.56 -9.53
CA ASN A 159 5.59 1.02 -10.12
C ASN A 159 6.52 0.31 -9.12
N GLY A 160 5.93 -0.27 -8.08
CA GLY A 160 6.55 -0.90 -6.92
C GLY A 160 5.76 -0.59 -5.65
N TRP A 161 6.00 -1.37 -4.60
CA TRP A 161 5.34 -1.15 -3.32
C TRP A 161 5.90 0.06 -2.58
N VAL A 162 5.04 1.01 -2.26
CA VAL A 162 5.37 2.25 -1.54
C VAL A 162 4.91 2.12 -0.10
N TYR A 163 5.87 2.17 0.83
CA TYR A 163 5.66 1.99 2.28
C TYR A 163 5.68 3.32 3.05
N THR A 164 5.95 4.41 2.36
CA THR A 164 6.03 5.74 2.97
C THR A 164 5.10 6.70 2.23
N TYR A 165 4.21 7.35 2.95
CA TYR A 165 3.42 8.44 2.43
C TYR A 165 4.05 9.77 2.83
N LYS A 166 4.47 10.56 1.83
CA LYS A 166 5.09 11.88 2.05
C LYS A 166 4.03 12.96 1.97
N ALA A 167 3.86 13.67 3.06
CA ALA A 167 3.13 14.92 3.20
C ALA A 167 1.72 14.97 2.56
N ILE A 168 0.74 14.51 3.31
CA ILE A 168 -0.63 14.98 3.07
C ILE A 168 -0.70 16.41 3.57
N ASP A 169 -0.97 17.34 2.68
CA ASP A 169 -1.38 18.67 3.11
C ASP A 169 -2.85 18.59 3.56
N LEU A 170 -3.04 18.67 4.86
CA LEU A 170 -4.35 18.72 5.48
C LEU A 170 -4.88 20.15 5.30
N ALA A 171 -5.11 20.53 4.03
CA ALA A 171 -5.54 21.88 3.68
C ALA A 171 -6.91 22.17 4.29
N THR A 172 -6.99 23.26 4.96
CA THR A 172 -8.24 23.83 5.43
C THR A 172 -8.93 24.51 4.27
N LYS A 173 -10.14 24.11 3.98
CA LYS A 173 -11.03 24.85 3.07
C LYS A 173 -11.77 25.95 3.82
#